data_bdc4dfff60141651be94442ae8868aa2
#
_entry.id   bdc4dfff60141651be94442ae8868aa2
#
_cell.length_a   1.000
_cell.length_b   1.000
_cell.length_c   1.000
_cell.angle_alpha   90.00
_cell.angle_beta   90.00
_cell.angle_gamma   90.00
#
_symmetry.space_group_name_H-M   'P 1'
#
loop_
_entity.id
_entity.type
_entity.pdbx_description
1 polymer ?
#
loop_
_entity_poly.entity_id
_entity_poly.type
_entity_poly.pdbx_seq_one_letter_code
_entity_poly.pdbx_strand_id
1 'polypeptide(L)'
;MFRMSNRKVLLMILDGWGIGDGQKGDVIAQVHPAYISEMTRKYPHAQLRTDGENVGLPDGQMGNSEVGHLNIGAGRVVYQDLVKINRACRDDSILKNPEIVKAFEYAKSNGVSVHLMGLVSDGGVHSSLDHLLKLTDIADKYGIERTYVHCFMDGRDTDPYSGKGFIERLEKHMRERSTGVVASIVGRYYAMDRDKRWERVKVAYDLLVEGKGEHSSDMALAMQKSYDEGVTDEFVKPVVRIDEDGNPIGMIRPNDVVIFFNYRNDRAKELTIVLTQEDMPQQGMHTLPLYYCCMTPYDAKFEGLHILFDKENVADTIGEYVARQGLSQLRIAETEKYAHVTFFLNGGREEEFEGEDRILVASPKVATYDLQPEMSAYEVADKLVGALDRPVSYTHLTL
;
A
#
# COMPACT_ATOMS: atom_id res chain seq x y z
N MET A 1 -44.74 14.06 6.21
CA MET A 1 -44.38 12.79 6.85
C MET A 1 -44.58 11.69 5.82
N PHE A 2 -43.54 11.35 5.05
CA PHE A 2 -43.61 10.26 4.08
C PHE A 2 -43.73 8.95 4.87
N ARG A 3 -44.80 8.20 4.68
CA ARG A 3 -44.90 6.82 5.16
C ARG A 3 -43.79 6.03 4.46
N MET A 4 -42.73 5.67 5.21
CA MET A 4 -41.75 4.70 4.72
C MET A 4 -42.52 3.40 4.43
N SER A 5 -42.57 3.04 3.16
CA SER A 5 -43.11 1.74 2.76
C SER A 5 -42.28 0.66 3.40
N ASN A 6 -42.92 -0.39 3.92
CA ASN A 6 -42.28 -1.57 4.53
C ASN A 6 -41.50 -2.40 3.48
N ARG A 7 -40.66 -1.73 2.68
CA ARG A 7 -39.87 -2.37 1.62
C ARG A 7 -38.55 -2.86 2.22
N LYS A 8 -38.32 -4.14 2.11
CA LYS A 8 -37.04 -4.79 2.44
C LYS A 8 -36.14 -4.76 1.20
N VAL A 9 -34.86 -4.60 1.40
CA VAL A 9 -33.85 -4.66 0.34
C VAL A 9 -32.90 -5.83 0.66
N LEU A 10 -32.69 -6.70 -0.31
CA LEU A 10 -31.68 -7.75 -0.25
C LEU A 10 -30.58 -7.44 -1.28
N LEU A 11 -29.37 -7.23 -0.81
CA LEU A 11 -28.17 -7.24 -1.66
C LEU A 11 -27.52 -8.63 -1.57
N MET A 12 -27.58 -9.38 -2.67
CA MET A 12 -26.97 -10.70 -2.79
C MET A 12 -25.73 -10.60 -3.67
N ILE A 13 -24.57 -10.96 -3.14
CA ILE A 13 -23.33 -11.04 -3.88
C ILE A 13 -23.03 -12.51 -4.15
N LEU A 14 -22.93 -12.87 -5.43
CA LEU A 14 -22.42 -14.16 -5.90
C LEU A 14 -20.94 -13.97 -6.18
N ASP A 15 -20.11 -14.18 -5.16
CA ASP A 15 -18.69 -13.90 -5.23
C ASP A 15 -17.99 -14.89 -6.15
N GLY A 16 -17.12 -14.35 -7.04
CA GLY A 16 -16.50 -15.11 -8.12
C GLY A 16 -17.38 -15.33 -9.36
N TRP A 17 -18.66 -14.89 -9.36
CA TRP A 17 -19.50 -14.94 -10.53
C TRP A 17 -19.10 -13.85 -11.52
N GLY A 18 -18.62 -14.25 -12.70
CA GLY A 18 -18.15 -13.32 -13.74
C GLY A 18 -18.62 -13.69 -15.13
N ILE A 19 -18.34 -12.80 -16.07
CA ILE A 19 -18.54 -13.01 -17.50
C ILE A 19 -17.16 -13.37 -18.05
N GLY A 20 -16.99 -14.63 -18.44
CA GLY A 20 -15.75 -15.15 -18.98
C GLY A 20 -15.71 -15.12 -20.52
N ASP A 21 -14.81 -15.91 -21.08
CA ASP A 21 -14.55 -16.00 -22.53
C ASP A 21 -15.33 -17.09 -23.25
N GLY A 22 -16.19 -17.83 -22.55
CA GLY A 22 -16.98 -18.96 -23.07
C GLY A 22 -16.15 -20.24 -23.32
N GLN A 23 -14.85 -20.26 -22.95
CA GLN A 23 -13.98 -21.42 -23.14
C GLN A 23 -14.12 -22.44 -21.99
N LYS A 24 -13.33 -23.51 -22.03
CA LYS A 24 -13.40 -24.63 -21.08
C LYS A 24 -13.31 -24.20 -19.60
N GLY A 25 -12.63 -23.11 -19.29
CA GLY A 25 -12.53 -22.56 -17.93
C GLY A 25 -13.75 -21.76 -17.48
N ASP A 26 -14.62 -21.34 -18.40
CA ASP A 26 -15.84 -20.57 -18.12
C ASP A 26 -17.02 -21.50 -17.85
N VAL A 27 -17.03 -22.09 -16.67
CA VAL A 27 -18.09 -23.06 -16.27
C VAL A 27 -19.48 -22.44 -16.26
N ILE A 28 -19.59 -21.15 -15.91
CA ILE A 28 -20.85 -20.42 -15.87
C ILE A 28 -21.47 -20.36 -17.28
N ALA A 29 -20.68 -20.00 -18.29
CA ALA A 29 -21.15 -19.97 -19.69
C ALA A 29 -21.52 -21.36 -20.20
N GLN A 30 -20.82 -22.42 -19.77
CA GLN A 30 -21.10 -23.80 -20.20
C GLN A 30 -22.35 -24.37 -19.56
N VAL A 31 -22.59 -24.13 -18.27
CA VAL A 31 -23.75 -24.65 -17.52
C VAL A 31 -25.03 -23.89 -17.86
N HIS A 32 -24.93 -22.65 -18.33
CA HIS A 32 -26.07 -21.77 -18.63
C HIS A 32 -27.10 -21.72 -17.50
N PRO A 33 -26.78 -21.16 -16.32
CA PRO A 33 -27.69 -21.13 -15.18
C PRO A 33 -29.01 -20.44 -15.54
N ALA A 34 -30.08 -21.22 -15.64
CA ALA A 34 -31.36 -20.78 -16.21
C ALA A 34 -31.98 -19.60 -15.46
N TYR A 35 -31.94 -19.63 -14.11
CA TYR A 35 -32.54 -18.58 -13.29
C TYR A 35 -31.83 -17.23 -13.45
N ILE A 36 -30.50 -17.20 -13.34
CA ILE A 36 -29.73 -15.94 -13.50
C ILE A 36 -29.86 -15.41 -14.93
N SER A 37 -29.82 -16.29 -15.92
CA SER A 37 -30.03 -15.92 -17.32
C SER A 37 -31.42 -15.29 -17.55
N GLU A 38 -32.48 -15.82 -16.90
CA GLU A 38 -33.79 -15.25 -16.96
C GLU A 38 -33.85 -13.87 -16.26
N MET A 39 -33.26 -13.74 -15.07
CA MET A 39 -33.20 -12.48 -14.34
C MET A 39 -32.50 -11.40 -15.16
N THR A 40 -31.37 -11.70 -15.75
CA THR A 40 -30.59 -10.79 -16.62
C THR A 40 -31.42 -10.32 -17.81
N ARG A 41 -32.24 -11.20 -18.42
CA ARG A 41 -33.12 -10.86 -19.55
C ARG A 41 -34.31 -10.00 -19.14
N LYS A 42 -34.83 -10.24 -17.93
CA LYS A 42 -36.13 -9.67 -17.48
C LYS A 42 -35.99 -8.35 -16.73
N TYR A 43 -34.87 -8.14 -16.04
CA TYR A 43 -34.65 -6.99 -15.19
C TYR A 43 -33.47 -6.12 -15.67
N PRO A 44 -33.42 -4.84 -15.30
CA PRO A 44 -32.28 -3.99 -15.60
C PRO A 44 -31.01 -4.61 -15.06
N HIS A 45 -29.96 -4.58 -15.87
CA HIS A 45 -28.64 -5.11 -15.52
C HIS A 45 -27.52 -4.20 -16.04
N ALA A 46 -26.34 -4.32 -15.45
CA ALA A 46 -25.13 -3.62 -15.85
C ALA A 46 -23.93 -4.53 -15.64
N GLN A 47 -22.81 -4.17 -16.27
CA GLN A 47 -21.53 -4.86 -16.10
C GLN A 47 -20.58 -3.95 -15.35
N LEU A 48 -19.80 -4.53 -14.45
CA LEU A 48 -18.74 -3.87 -13.72
C LEU A 48 -17.39 -4.50 -14.09
N ARG A 49 -16.36 -3.68 -14.17
CA ARG A 49 -14.99 -4.16 -14.19
C ARG A 49 -14.54 -4.44 -12.77
N THR A 50 -13.79 -5.57 -12.61
CA THR A 50 -13.40 -6.07 -11.29
C THR A 50 -11.88 -6.23 -11.17
N ASP A 51 -11.11 -5.49 -11.98
CA ASP A 51 -9.66 -5.57 -12.08
C ASP A 51 -9.01 -4.17 -12.06
N GLY A 52 -7.74 -4.13 -11.77
CA GLY A 52 -6.90 -2.95 -11.87
C GLY A 52 -7.45 -1.73 -11.14
N GLU A 53 -7.21 -0.54 -11.69
CA GLU A 53 -7.65 0.73 -11.08
C GLU A 53 -9.19 0.85 -10.97
N ASN A 54 -9.96 0.03 -11.70
CA ASN A 54 -11.43 0.02 -11.57
C ASN A 54 -11.89 -0.40 -10.17
N VAL A 55 -11.06 -1.14 -9.45
CA VAL A 55 -11.31 -1.59 -8.08
C VAL A 55 -10.25 -1.12 -7.08
N GLY A 56 -9.40 -0.19 -7.47
CA GLY A 56 -8.37 0.39 -6.60
C GLY A 56 -7.07 -0.40 -6.49
N LEU A 57 -6.84 -1.37 -7.40
CA LEU A 57 -5.63 -2.16 -7.52
C LEU A 57 -4.74 -1.65 -8.66
N PRO A 58 -3.45 -2.01 -8.70
CA PRO A 58 -2.61 -1.73 -9.86
C PRO A 58 -3.18 -2.33 -11.16
N ASP A 59 -2.97 -1.65 -12.30
CA ASP A 59 -3.37 -2.18 -13.59
C ASP A 59 -2.75 -3.55 -13.88
N GLY A 60 -3.57 -4.44 -14.49
CA GLY A 60 -3.18 -5.82 -14.75
C GLY A 60 -3.36 -6.76 -13.55
N GLN A 61 -3.68 -6.25 -12.37
CA GLN A 61 -3.97 -7.08 -11.20
C GLN A 61 -5.46 -7.45 -11.17
N MET A 62 -5.73 -8.76 -11.04
CA MET A 62 -7.08 -9.28 -10.86
C MET A 62 -7.64 -8.85 -9.50
N GLY A 63 -8.93 -8.49 -9.46
CA GLY A 63 -9.64 -8.19 -8.22
C GLY A 63 -9.76 -9.41 -7.29
N ASN A 64 -10.13 -9.13 -6.06
CA ASN A 64 -10.39 -10.15 -5.03
C ASN A 64 -11.61 -9.78 -4.19
N SER A 65 -12.06 -10.72 -3.37
CA SER A 65 -13.25 -10.54 -2.53
C SER A 65 -13.12 -9.39 -1.53
N GLU A 66 -11.93 -9.21 -0.94
CA GLU A 66 -11.68 -8.17 0.07
C GLU A 66 -11.90 -6.78 -0.52
N VAL A 67 -11.22 -6.50 -1.63
CA VAL A 67 -11.32 -5.21 -2.33
C VAL A 67 -12.72 -5.00 -2.90
N GLY A 68 -13.35 -6.03 -3.46
CA GLY A 68 -14.70 -5.96 -4.01
C GLY A 68 -15.73 -5.57 -2.94
N HIS A 69 -15.74 -6.25 -1.79
CA HIS A 69 -16.67 -5.95 -0.70
C HIS A 69 -16.39 -4.58 -0.06
N LEU A 70 -15.11 -4.20 0.07
CA LEU A 70 -14.74 -2.87 0.55
C LEU A 70 -15.31 -1.76 -0.37
N ASN A 71 -15.17 -1.90 -1.68
CA ASN A 71 -15.71 -0.93 -2.65
C ASN A 71 -17.23 -0.90 -2.65
N ILE A 72 -17.89 -2.05 -2.58
CA ILE A 72 -19.36 -2.14 -2.49
C ILE A 72 -19.83 -1.45 -1.20
N GLY A 73 -19.21 -1.76 -0.07
CA GLY A 73 -19.51 -1.15 1.22
C GLY A 73 -19.31 0.36 1.25
N ALA A 74 -18.23 0.82 0.65
CA ALA A 74 -17.90 2.25 0.56
C ALA A 74 -18.74 3.02 -0.47
N GLY A 75 -19.39 2.32 -1.42
CA GLY A 75 -20.09 2.95 -2.54
C GLY A 75 -19.16 3.74 -3.49
N ARG A 76 -17.88 3.49 -3.44
CA ARG A 76 -16.84 4.13 -4.25
C ARG A 76 -15.60 3.25 -4.35
N VAL A 77 -14.73 3.54 -5.33
CA VAL A 77 -13.43 2.85 -5.43
C VAL A 77 -12.51 3.33 -4.30
N VAL A 78 -12.05 2.39 -3.48
CA VAL A 78 -11.05 2.60 -2.43
C VAL A 78 -9.69 2.20 -2.97
N TYR A 79 -8.85 3.18 -3.24
CA TYR A 79 -7.54 2.93 -3.84
C TYR A 79 -6.53 2.43 -2.80
N GLN A 80 -5.80 1.36 -3.13
CA GLN A 80 -4.64 0.93 -2.36
C GLN A 80 -3.51 1.99 -2.42
N ASP A 81 -2.63 1.99 -1.41
CA ASP A 81 -1.59 3.01 -1.26
C ASP A 81 -0.77 3.23 -2.54
N LEU A 82 -0.30 2.15 -3.19
CA LEU A 82 0.43 2.24 -4.46
C LEU A 82 -0.36 3.00 -5.52
N VAL A 83 -1.62 2.64 -5.71
CA VAL A 83 -2.47 3.26 -6.75
C VAL A 83 -2.80 4.70 -6.40
N LYS A 84 -3.10 4.98 -5.12
CA LYS A 84 -3.35 6.33 -4.62
C LYS A 84 -2.17 7.26 -4.89
N ILE A 85 -0.95 6.80 -4.58
CA ILE A 85 0.27 7.57 -4.81
C ILE A 85 0.59 7.69 -6.31
N ASN A 86 0.46 6.60 -7.10
CA ASN A 86 0.62 6.63 -8.55
C ASN A 86 -0.29 7.68 -9.20
N ARG A 87 -1.55 7.72 -8.80
CA ARG A 87 -2.52 8.72 -9.30
C ARG A 87 -2.10 10.13 -8.92
N ALA A 88 -1.72 10.35 -7.67
CA ALA A 88 -1.27 11.65 -7.19
C ALA A 88 0.00 12.15 -7.92
N CYS A 89 0.90 11.22 -8.29
CA CYS A 89 2.08 11.55 -9.11
C CYS A 89 1.69 11.86 -10.56
N ARG A 90 0.74 11.11 -11.14
CA ARG A 90 0.32 11.25 -12.54
C ARG A 90 -0.47 12.52 -12.82
N ASP A 91 -1.38 12.91 -11.90
CA ASP A 91 -2.22 14.08 -12.03
C ASP A 91 -1.67 15.34 -11.33
N ASP A 92 -0.44 15.27 -10.85
CA ASP A 92 0.24 16.34 -10.12
C ASP A 92 -0.43 16.77 -8.80
N SER A 93 -1.42 16.05 -8.30
CA SER A 93 -2.05 16.38 -7.02
C SER A 93 -1.09 16.19 -5.82
N ILE A 94 -0.06 15.38 -5.96
CA ILE A 94 1.03 15.25 -4.99
C ILE A 94 1.69 16.59 -4.66
N LEU A 95 1.77 17.52 -5.62
CA LEU A 95 2.30 18.88 -5.43
C LEU A 95 1.45 19.73 -4.48
N LYS A 96 0.20 19.33 -4.23
CA LYS A 96 -0.74 20.00 -3.33
C LYS A 96 -0.90 19.24 -2.00
N ASN A 97 -0.17 18.13 -1.83
CA ASN A 97 -0.20 17.38 -0.57
C ASN A 97 0.34 18.26 0.55
N PRO A 98 -0.43 18.53 1.62
CA PRO A 98 -0.05 19.50 2.64
C PRO A 98 1.25 19.16 3.36
N GLU A 99 1.52 17.88 3.62
CA GLU A 99 2.73 17.46 4.32
C GLU A 99 3.98 17.54 3.40
N ILE A 100 3.83 17.25 2.11
CA ILE A 100 4.90 17.47 1.11
C ILE A 100 5.22 18.95 1.01
N VAL A 101 4.22 19.80 0.86
CA VAL A 101 4.41 21.26 0.81
C VAL A 101 5.15 21.75 2.05
N LYS A 102 4.69 21.39 3.25
CA LYS A 102 5.33 21.76 4.53
C LYS A 102 6.78 21.30 4.62
N ALA A 103 7.08 20.05 4.21
CA ALA A 103 8.43 19.51 4.26
C ALA A 103 9.42 20.31 3.38
N PHE A 104 9.03 20.58 2.13
CA PHE A 104 9.90 21.32 1.21
C PHE A 104 9.98 22.82 1.54
N GLU A 105 8.90 23.43 2.04
CA GLU A 105 8.94 24.80 2.57
C GLU A 105 9.83 24.92 3.81
N TYR A 106 9.77 23.93 4.71
CA TYR A 106 10.64 23.86 5.87
C TYR A 106 12.12 23.77 5.45
N ALA A 107 12.43 22.85 4.51
CA ALA A 107 13.80 22.70 4.01
C ALA A 107 14.33 24.02 3.41
N LYS A 108 13.54 24.65 2.56
CA LYS A 108 13.89 25.93 1.90
C LYS A 108 14.07 27.06 2.90
N SER A 109 13.14 27.20 3.85
CA SER A 109 13.15 28.31 4.82
C SER A 109 14.29 28.22 5.84
N ASN A 110 14.70 26.98 6.18
CA ASN A 110 15.79 26.75 7.13
C ASN A 110 17.13 26.48 6.46
N GLY A 111 17.20 26.41 5.13
CA GLY A 111 18.42 26.13 4.38
C GLY A 111 19.01 24.76 4.72
N VAL A 112 18.19 23.77 5.04
CA VAL A 112 18.62 22.40 5.39
C VAL A 112 18.51 21.46 4.19
N SER A 113 19.12 20.28 4.28
CA SER A 113 19.12 19.29 3.22
C SER A 113 17.80 18.51 3.17
N VAL A 114 17.45 18.00 2.00
CA VAL A 114 16.38 17.02 1.80
C VAL A 114 17.01 15.66 1.46
N HIS A 115 16.68 14.67 2.24
CA HIS A 115 17.10 13.28 2.06
C HIS A 115 15.91 12.43 1.62
N LEU A 116 16.01 11.81 0.44
CA LEU A 116 15.03 10.86 -0.07
C LEU A 116 15.64 9.47 0.12
N MET A 117 15.04 8.62 0.96
CA MET A 117 15.57 7.29 1.19
C MET A 117 14.51 6.21 0.99
N GLY A 118 14.91 5.05 0.50
CA GLY A 118 13.99 3.93 0.29
C GLY A 118 14.47 2.94 -0.76
N LEU A 119 13.66 1.93 -1.03
CA LEU A 119 13.93 0.88 -2.00
C LEU A 119 13.82 1.42 -3.43
N VAL A 120 14.90 1.28 -4.20
CA VAL A 120 14.98 1.78 -5.58
C VAL A 120 14.82 0.64 -6.55
N SER A 121 13.59 0.41 -6.98
CA SER A 121 13.24 -0.58 -8.00
C SER A 121 11.86 -0.27 -8.62
N ASP A 122 11.49 -1.03 -9.64
CA ASP A 122 10.18 -1.01 -10.29
C ASP A 122 9.29 -2.20 -9.87
N GLY A 123 9.72 -2.99 -8.89
CA GLY A 123 9.00 -4.18 -8.40
C GLY A 123 7.63 -3.87 -7.77
N GLY A 124 7.40 -2.63 -7.32
CA GLY A 124 6.08 -2.17 -6.87
C GLY A 124 5.56 -2.84 -5.60
N VAL A 125 6.43 -3.47 -4.79
CA VAL A 125 6.03 -4.16 -3.54
C VAL A 125 6.16 -3.25 -2.32
N HIS A 126 7.27 -2.54 -2.19
CA HIS A 126 7.55 -1.68 -1.04
C HIS A 126 7.57 -0.20 -1.39
N SER A 127 7.94 0.11 -2.61
CA SER A 127 8.16 1.45 -3.14
C SER A 127 7.97 1.47 -4.65
N SER A 128 8.14 2.64 -5.25
CA SER A 128 8.18 2.80 -6.70
C SER A 128 9.26 3.81 -7.07
N LEU A 129 10.09 3.47 -8.05
CA LEU A 129 11.07 4.40 -8.62
C LEU A 129 10.39 5.66 -9.17
N ASP A 130 9.20 5.54 -9.77
CA ASP A 130 8.47 6.68 -10.31
C ASP A 130 8.03 7.68 -9.22
N HIS A 131 7.73 7.19 -7.99
CA HIS A 131 7.47 8.07 -6.84
C HIS A 131 8.74 8.84 -6.45
N LEU A 132 9.90 8.18 -6.43
CA LEU A 132 11.18 8.82 -6.15
C LEU A 132 11.49 9.89 -7.20
N LEU A 133 11.37 9.56 -8.50
CA LEU A 133 11.56 10.53 -9.57
C LEU A 133 10.66 11.76 -9.41
N LYS A 134 9.40 11.55 -9.03
CA LYS A 134 8.47 12.65 -8.75
C LYS A 134 8.88 13.50 -7.55
N LEU A 135 9.40 12.87 -6.48
CA LEU A 135 9.93 13.62 -5.33
C LEU A 135 11.15 14.46 -5.69
N THR A 136 12.03 13.97 -6.57
CA THR A 136 13.16 14.79 -7.08
C THR A 136 12.66 15.94 -7.95
N ASP A 137 11.62 15.77 -8.77
CA ASP A 137 10.98 16.87 -9.52
C ASP A 137 10.40 17.95 -8.58
N ILE A 138 9.86 17.53 -7.42
CA ILE A 138 9.36 18.46 -6.40
C ILE A 138 10.52 19.24 -5.79
N ALA A 139 11.63 18.59 -5.45
CA ALA A 139 12.82 19.24 -4.91
C ALA A 139 13.37 20.31 -5.87
N ASP A 140 13.44 20.00 -7.17
CA ASP A 140 13.80 20.96 -8.22
C ASP A 140 12.85 22.16 -8.24
N LYS A 141 11.55 21.90 -8.28
CA LYS A 141 10.52 22.94 -8.29
C LYS A 141 10.59 23.90 -7.11
N TYR A 142 10.97 23.40 -5.92
CA TYR A 142 11.18 24.23 -4.73
C TYR A 142 12.56 24.91 -4.69
N GLY A 143 13.46 24.55 -5.61
CA GLY A 143 14.83 25.05 -5.66
C GLY A 143 15.67 24.61 -4.47
N ILE A 144 15.54 23.34 -4.07
CA ILE A 144 16.34 22.78 -2.97
C ILE A 144 17.74 22.46 -3.49
N GLU A 145 18.73 23.20 -3.02
CA GLU A 145 20.12 23.06 -3.46
C GLU A 145 20.75 21.73 -3.06
N ARG A 146 20.39 21.21 -1.88
CA ARG A 146 20.95 19.99 -1.30
C ARG A 146 19.90 18.91 -1.19
N THR A 147 19.72 18.17 -2.28
CA THR A 147 18.86 16.99 -2.34
C THR A 147 19.73 15.74 -2.47
N TYR A 148 19.65 14.83 -1.52
CA TYR A 148 20.41 13.60 -1.45
C TYR A 148 19.51 12.39 -1.54
N VAL A 149 19.85 11.42 -2.39
CA VAL A 149 19.09 10.17 -2.50
C VAL A 149 19.91 9.02 -1.92
N HIS A 150 19.32 8.29 -0.99
CA HIS A 150 19.88 7.08 -0.36
C HIS A 150 19.13 5.86 -0.92
N CYS A 151 19.81 5.11 -1.78
CA CYS A 151 19.22 4.02 -2.53
C CYS A 151 19.38 2.70 -1.77
N PHE A 152 18.26 2.08 -1.39
CA PHE A 152 18.26 0.70 -0.94
C PHE A 152 18.02 -0.18 -2.17
N MET A 153 18.92 -1.18 -2.39
CA MET A 153 18.89 -2.00 -3.58
C MET A 153 18.04 -3.25 -3.36
N ASP A 154 17.27 -3.66 -4.37
CA ASP A 154 16.23 -4.68 -4.24
C ASP A 154 16.75 -6.11 -4.44
N GLY A 155 16.77 -6.60 -5.66
CA GLY A 155 17.22 -7.95 -6.02
C GLY A 155 16.39 -9.10 -5.44
N ARG A 156 15.21 -8.80 -4.86
CA ARG A 156 14.28 -9.77 -4.28
C ARG A 156 12.91 -9.72 -4.94
N ASP A 157 12.41 -8.52 -5.17
CA ASP A 157 11.15 -8.27 -5.87
C ASP A 157 11.39 -7.93 -7.36
N THR A 158 12.68 -7.81 -7.74
CA THR A 158 13.18 -7.60 -9.10
C THR A 158 14.37 -8.51 -9.37
N ASP A 159 14.85 -8.53 -10.63
CA ASP A 159 16.06 -9.28 -11.00
C ASP A 159 17.25 -8.87 -10.12
N PRO A 160 18.04 -9.82 -9.59
CA PRO A 160 19.13 -9.56 -8.67
C PRO A 160 20.28 -8.67 -9.20
N TYR A 161 20.32 -8.41 -10.50
CA TYR A 161 21.35 -7.60 -11.18
C TYR A 161 20.76 -6.39 -11.91
N SER A 162 19.53 -5.96 -11.56
CA SER A 162 18.83 -4.83 -12.19
C SER A 162 19.15 -3.47 -11.58
N GLY A 163 19.69 -3.44 -10.38
CA GLY A 163 19.89 -2.22 -9.59
C GLY A 163 20.76 -1.16 -10.25
N LYS A 164 21.82 -1.56 -10.98
CA LYS A 164 22.63 -0.63 -11.75
C LYS A 164 21.79 0.18 -12.73
N GLY A 165 20.88 -0.46 -13.46
CA GLY A 165 20.01 0.23 -14.41
C GLY A 165 19.05 1.22 -13.74
N PHE A 166 18.58 0.92 -12.52
CA PHE A 166 17.77 1.86 -11.75
C PHE A 166 18.57 3.07 -11.28
N ILE A 167 19.82 2.89 -10.84
CA ILE A 167 20.73 4.00 -10.50
C ILE A 167 21.01 4.87 -11.71
N GLU A 168 21.34 4.30 -12.86
CA GLU A 168 21.60 5.04 -14.11
C GLU A 168 20.36 5.85 -14.53
N ARG A 169 19.16 5.27 -14.45
CA ARG A 169 17.89 5.96 -14.75
C ARG A 169 17.65 7.12 -13.79
N LEU A 170 17.86 6.93 -12.49
CA LEU A 170 17.69 7.96 -11.47
C LEU A 170 18.69 9.12 -11.66
N GLU A 171 19.97 8.80 -11.81
CA GLU A 171 21.00 9.83 -12.02
C GLU A 171 20.82 10.60 -13.32
N LYS A 172 20.39 9.93 -14.40
CA LYS A 172 20.04 10.61 -15.65
C LYS A 172 18.90 11.61 -15.42
N HIS A 173 17.83 11.20 -14.76
CA HIS A 173 16.68 12.03 -14.45
C HIS A 173 17.06 13.27 -13.63
N MET A 174 17.88 13.09 -12.58
CA MET A 174 18.36 14.20 -11.74
C MET A 174 19.29 15.15 -12.49
N ARG A 175 20.18 14.63 -13.36
CA ARG A 175 21.06 15.46 -14.20
C ARG A 175 20.27 16.31 -15.18
N GLU A 176 19.23 15.77 -15.81
CA GLU A 176 18.37 16.51 -16.77
C GLU A 176 17.64 17.67 -16.09
N ARG A 177 17.46 17.64 -14.78
CA ARG A 177 16.81 18.67 -13.96
C ARG A 177 17.78 19.50 -13.13
N SER A 178 19.07 19.19 -13.21
CA SER A 178 20.11 19.83 -12.37
C SER A 178 19.79 19.81 -10.88
N THR A 179 19.19 18.71 -10.38
CA THR A 179 18.76 18.58 -8.98
C THR A 179 19.22 17.26 -8.37
N GLY A 180 19.77 17.34 -7.16
CA GLY A 180 20.11 16.19 -6.33
C GLY A 180 21.23 15.29 -6.83
N VAL A 181 21.66 14.41 -5.96
CA VAL A 181 22.66 13.38 -6.26
C VAL A 181 22.31 12.09 -5.51
N VAL A 182 22.69 10.93 -6.06
CA VAL A 182 22.69 9.67 -5.31
C VAL A 182 23.85 9.74 -4.33
N ALA A 183 23.56 9.87 -3.04
CA ALA A 183 24.54 10.04 -1.97
C ALA A 183 25.02 8.70 -1.41
N SER A 184 24.18 7.68 -1.40
CA SER A 184 24.59 6.36 -0.91
C SER A 184 23.78 5.22 -1.52
N ILE A 185 24.38 4.03 -1.50
CA ILE A 185 23.77 2.77 -1.92
C ILE A 185 24.02 1.72 -0.85
N VAL A 186 23.02 0.90 -0.54
CA VAL A 186 23.13 -0.27 0.33
C VAL A 186 22.04 -1.28 0.00
N GLY A 187 22.33 -2.57 0.08
CA GLY A 187 21.35 -3.62 -0.14
C GLY A 187 20.23 -3.62 0.92
N ARG A 188 19.03 -4.00 0.50
CA ARG A 188 17.86 -4.10 1.40
C ARG A 188 18.06 -5.08 2.55
N TYR A 189 18.99 -6.02 2.42
CA TYR A 189 19.37 -6.94 3.49
C TYR A 189 19.78 -6.20 4.77
N TYR A 190 20.39 -5.02 4.63
CA TYR A 190 20.83 -4.16 5.73
C TYR A 190 19.77 -3.10 6.09
N ALA A 191 19.30 -2.37 5.10
CA ALA A 191 18.44 -1.19 5.33
C ALA A 191 16.96 -1.51 5.55
N MET A 192 16.53 -2.75 5.27
CA MET A 192 15.12 -3.13 5.31
C MET A 192 14.93 -4.45 6.08
N ASP A 193 15.64 -4.61 7.19
CA ASP A 193 15.38 -5.69 8.14
C ASP A 193 14.00 -5.52 8.79
N ARG A 194 13.41 -6.61 9.28
CA ARG A 194 12.14 -6.63 10.02
C ARG A 194 12.13 -7.65 11.17
N ASP A 195 13.30 -8.24 11.43
CA ASP A 195 13.47 -9.33 12.39
C ASP A 195 14.30 -8.88 13.59
N LYS A 196 14.45 -7.53 13.77
CA LYS A 196 15.24 -6.89 14.84
C LYS A 196 16.72 -7.31 14.83
N ARG A 197 17.26 -7.49 13.65
CA ARG A 197 18.68 -7.74 13.42
C ARG A 197 19.42 -6.40 13.43
N TRP A 198 19.53 -5.81 14.63
CA TRP A 198 20.08 -4.46 14.80
C TRP A 198 21.49 -4.32 14.24
N GLU A 199 22.28 -5.40 14.20
CA GLU A 199 23.58 -5.43 13.55
C GLU A 199 23.52 -5.14 12.05
N ARG A 200 22.42 -5.49 11.38
CA ARG A 200 22.18 -5.15 9.96
C ARG A 200 21.73 -3.71 9.81
N VAL A 201 20.76 -3.31 10.62
CA VAL A 201 20.22 -1.94 10.64
C VAL A 201 21.35 -0.94 10.92
N LYS A 202 22.27 -1.28 11.83
CA LYS A 202 23.46 -0.48 12.15
C LYS A 202 24.31 -0.17 10.93
N VAL A 203 24.49 -1.13 10.03
CA VAL A 203 25.26 -0.93 8.79
C VAL A 203 24.64 0.18 7.93
N ALA A 204 23.32 0.16 7.76
CA ALA A 204 22.60 1.21 7.02
C ALA A 204 22.59 2.54 7.79
N TYR A 205 22.40 2.51 9.11
CA TYR A 205 22.46 3.69 9.95
C TYR A 205 23.82 4.41 9.84
N ASP A 206 24.92 3.67 9.98
CA ASP A 206 26.28 4.22 9.89
C ASP A 206 26.56 4.84 8.52
N LEU A 207 26.08 4.22 7.45
CA LEU A 207 26.14 4.78 6.11
C LEU A 207 25.42 6.13 6.02
N LEU A 208 24.18 6.19 6.52
CA LEU A 208 23.32 7.37 6.40
C LEU A 208 23.78 8.54 7.28
N VAL A 209 24.25 8.25 8.49
CA VAL A 209 24.56 9.28 9.50
C VAL A 209 26.07 9.61 9.56
N GLU A 210 26.91 8.61 9.40
CA GLU A 210 28.37 8.76 9.57
C GLU A 210 29.13 8.68 8.24
N GLY A 211 28.47 8.30 7.13
CA GLY A 211 29.12 8.14 5.83
C GLY A 211 30.06 6.94 5.77
N LYS A 212 29.84 5.93 6.62
CA LYS A 212 30.67 4.71 6.62
C LYS A 212 30.28 3.79 5.48
N GLY A 213 31.18 3.60 4.55
CA GLY A 213 30.98 2.73 3.38
C GLY A 213 32.19 2.78 2.46
N GLU A 214 32.14 2.02 1.38
CA GLU A 214 33.11 2.14 0.31
C GLU A 214 32.91 3.51 -0.39
N HIS A 215 34.00 4.19 -0.66
CA HIS A 215 33.98 5.51 -1.30
C HIS A 215 33.85 5.36 -2.82
N SER A 216 32.93 6.07 -3.44
CA SER A 216 32.81 6.13 -4.89
C SER A 216 32.34 7.52 -5.36
N SER A 217 32.90 8.00 -6.46
CA SER A 217 32.39 9.17 -7.17
C SER A 217 31.34 8.80 -8.25
N ASP A 218 31.23 7.50 -8.61
CA ASP A 218 30.31 6.96 -9.61
C ASP A 218 29.52 5.78 -9.02
N MET A 219 28.23 5.97 -8.79
CA MET A 219 27.37 4.99 -8.12
C MET A 219 26.97 3.85 -9.05
N ALA A 220 26.85 4.08 -10.35
CA ALA A 220 26.58 3.01 -11.30
C ALA A 220 27.80 2.09 -11.46
N LEU A 221 29.01 2.65 -11.44
CA LEU A 221 30.25 1.88 -11.44
C LEU A 221 30.42 1.07 -10.14
N ALA A 222 30.06 1.64 -9.00
CA ALA A 222 30.07 0.91 -7.72
C ALA A 222 29.14 -0.30 -7.73
N MET A 223 27.97 -0.19 -8.33
CA MET A 223 27.06 -1.33 -8.55
C MET A 223 27.69 -2.39 -9.45
N GLN A 224 28.32 -1.99 -10.56
CA GLN A 224 29.03 -2.92 -11.44
C GLN A 224 30.12 -3.69 -10.70
N LYS A 225 30.92 -2.98 -9.90
CA LYS A 225 31.97 -3.60 -9.10
C LYS A 225 31.41 -4.65 -8.12
N SER A 226 30.27 -4.34 -7.46
CA SER A 226 29.57 -5.30 -6.61
C SER A 226 29.20 -6.58 -7.37
N TYR A 227 28.70 -6.46 -8.60
CA TYR A 227 28.36 -7.60 -9.45
C TYR A 227 29.59 -8.40 -9.87
N ASP A 228 30.68 -7.73 -10.20
CA ASP A 228 31.94 -8.37 -10.59
C ASP A 228 32.54 -9.18 -9.41
N GLU A 229 32.25 -8.76 -8.17
CA GLU A 229 32.58 -9.48 -6.94
C GLU A 229 31.56 -10.59 -6.57
N GLY A 230 30.52 -10.80 -7.39
CA GLY A 230 29.48 -11.80 -7.16
C GLY A 230 28.43 -11.39 -6.10
N VAL A 231 28.35 -10.11 -5.74
CA VAL A 231 27.37 -9.58 -4.79
C VAL A 231 26.21 -8.95 -5.53
N THR A 232 25.00 -9.50 -5.32
CA THR A 232 23.76 -9.04 -5.96
C THR A 232 23.14 -7.86 -5.22
N ASP A 233 22.13 -7.23 -5.83
CA ASP A 233 21.45 -6.04 -5.33
C ASP A 233 21.04 -6.15 -3.85
N GLU A 234 20.42 -7.25 -3.45
CA GLU A 234 19.93 -7.46 -2.07
C GLU A 234 21.06 -7.30 -1.02
N PHE A 235 22.27 -7.69 -1.39
CA PHE A 235 23.41 -7.80 -0.47
C PHE A 235 24.50 -6.77 -0.71
N VAL A 236 24.27 -5.77 -1.57
CA VAL A 236 25.25 -4.70 -1.83
C VAL A 236 25.70 -4.07 -0.52
N LYS A 237 27.02 -4.06 -0.32
CA LYS A 237 27.63 -3.43 0.84
C LYS A 237 27.49 -1.92 0.78
N PRO A 238 27.56 -1.20 1.93
CA PRO A 238 27.45 0.24 1.95
C PRO A 238 28.46 0.93 1.03
N VAL A 239 27.95 1.81 0.16
CA VAL A 239 28.76 2.69 -0.69
C VAL A 239 28.30 4.13 -0.44
N VAL A 240 29.22 5.03 -0.18
CA VAL A 240 28.97 6.46 0.00
C VAL A 240 29.62 7.26 -1.14
N ARG A 241 28.88 8.25 -1.65
CA ARG A 241 29.44 9.17 -2.64
C ARG A 241 30.43 10.11 -1.99
N ILE A 242 31.53 10.37 -2.69
CA ILE A 242 32.54 11.37 -2.31
C ILE A 242 32.52 12.58 -3.28
N ASP A 243 32.91 13.73 -2.74
CA ASP A 243 33.20 14.94 -3.51
C ASP A 243 34.57 14.86 -4.22
N GLU A 244 34.96 15.95 -4.87
CA GLU A 244 36.23 16.06 -5.58
C GLU A 244 37.44 15.98 -4.63
N ASP A 245 37.26 16.33 -3.36
CA ASP A 245 38.30 16.27 -2.32
C ASP A 245 38.35 14.90 -1.62
N GLY A 246 37.46 13.95 -2.01
CA GLY A 246 37.40 12.61 -1.45
C GLY A 246 36.59 12.49 -0.14
N ASN A 247 35.84 13.52 0.24
CA ASN A 247 35.02 13.50 1.44
C ASN A 247 33.63 12.92 1.17
N PRO A 248 33.07 12.09 2.06
CA PRO A 248 31.69 11.65 1.96
C PRO A 248 30.70 12.83 1.95
N ILE A 249 29.67 12.73 1.11
CA ILE A 249 28.62 13.74 1.02
C ILE A 249 27.25 13.14 1.35
N GLY A 250 26.31 14.01 1.72
CA GLY A 250 24.90 13.64 1.90
C GLY A 250 24.57 12.88 3.18
N MET A 251 25.41 12.96 4.22
CA MET A 251 25.05 12.41 5.52
C MET A 251 23.87 13.17 6.13
N ILE A 252 22.96 12.43 6.75
CA ILE A 252 21.81 13.00 7.45
C ILE A 252 22.29 13.75 8.70
N ARG A 253 21.87 14.99 8.86
CA ARG A 253 22.23 15.87 9.98
C ARG A 253 21.00 16.32 10.77
N PRO A 254 21.16 16.73 12.02
CA PRO A 254 20.07 17.33 12.81
C PRO A 254 19.34 18.43 12.03
N ASN A 255 18.02 18.42 12.11
CA ASN A 255 17.08 19.32 11.45
C ASN A 255 16.94 19.16 9.93
N ASP A 256 17.63 18.21 9.30
CA ASP A 256 17.38 17.90 7.90
C ASP A 256 15.98 17.31 7.69
N VAL A 257 15.47 17.45 6.47
CA VAL A 257 14.25 16.78 6.03
C VAL A 257 14.60 15.40 5.51
N VAL A 258 13.94 14.39 6.04
CA VAL A 258 14.05 13.00 5.56
C VAL A 258 12.70 12.54 5.06
N ILE A 259 12.62 12.06 3.83
CA ILE A 259 11.42 11.43 3.26
C ILE A 259 11.75 9.97 2.99
N PHE A 260 11.17 9.07 3.77
CA PHE A 260 11.23 7.63 3.51
C PHE A 260 10.09 7.27 2.57
N PHE A 261 10.40 7.05 1.28
CA PHE A 261 9.38 6.91 0.24
C PHE A 261 8.81 5.50 0.06
N ASN A 262 9.15 4.54 0.94
CA ASN A 262 8.47 3.25 0.98
C ASN A 262 7.02 3.42 1.47
N TYR A 263 6.04 2.91 0.73
CA TYR A 263 4.63 2.92 1.15
C TYR A 263 4.22 1.65 1.91
N ARG A 264 4.96 0.55 1.79
CA ARG A 264 4.76 -0.63 2.63
C ARG A 264 5.59 -0.52 3.90
N ASN A 265 4.94 -0.69 5.04
CA ASN A 265 5.46 -0.33 6.36
C ASN A 265 6.38 -1.37 7.02
N ASP A 266 6.20 -2.68 6.75
CA ASP A 266 6.80 -3.77 7.54
C ASP A 266 8.34 -3.71 7.63
N ARG A 267 9.00 -3.25 6.56
CA ARG A 267 10.47 -3.17 6.47
C ARG A 267 11.03 -1.75 6.59
N ALA A 268 10.16 -0.75 6.77
CA ALA A 268 10.60 0.63 7.01
C ALA A 268 10.69 0.98 8.49
N LYS A 269 10.09 0.15 9.37
CA LYS A 269 9.97 0.45 10.81
C LYS A 269 11.31 0.55 11.52
N GLU A 270 12.20 -0.41 11.35
CA GLU A 270 13.40 -0.51 12.18
C GLU A 270 14.37 0.64 11.94
N LEU A 271 14.59 1.02 10.69
CA LEU A 271 15.42 2.19 10.38
C LEU A 271 14.77 3.49 10.86
N THR A 272 13.43 3.60 10.77
CA THR A 272 12.69 4.74 11.35
C THR A 272 12.85 4.79 12.88
N ILE A 273 12.78 3.63 13.56
CA ILE A 273 12.95 3.58 15.03
C ILE A 273 14.31 4.16 15.42
N VAL A 274 15.39 3.68 14.85
CA VAL A 274 16.75 4.10 15.26
C VAL A 274 17.10 5.53 14.85
N LEU A 275 16.42 6.08 13.83
CA LEU A 275 16.64 7.46 13.43
C LEU A 275 15.80 8.46 14.23
N THR A 276 14.63 8.05 14.78
CA THR A 276 13.66 9.03 15.30
C THR A 276 12.96 8.65 16.61
N GLN A 277 12.88 7.36 17.00
CA GLN A 277 12.02 6.93 18.10
C GLN A 277 12.78 6.44 19.33
N GLU A 278 13.86 5.68 19.13
CA GLU A 278 14.53 5.01 20.24
C GLU A 278 16.05 5.09 20.10
N ASP A 279 16.72 5.64 21.11
CA ASP A 279 18.17 5.59 21.25
C ASP A 279 18.64 4.17 21.59
N MET A 280 19.59 3.68 20.85
CA MET A 280 20.22 2.35 21.06
C MET A 280 21.73 2.47 21.26
N PRO A 281 22.19 3.08 22.37
CA PRO A 281 23.62 3.35 22.58
C PRO A 281 24.48 2.08 22.64
N GLN A 282 23.91 0.94 23.07
CA GLN A 282 24.64 -0.34 23.07
C GLN A 282 24.97 -0.82 21.65
N GLN A 283 24.18 -0.44 20.64
CA GLN A 283 24.45 -0.67 19.23
C GLN A 283 25.14 0.53 18.57
N GLY A 284 25.39 1.64 19.30
CA GLY A 284 25.97 2.86 18.76
C GLY A 284 25.06 3.57 17.75
N MET A 285 23.75 3.52 17.97
CA MET A 285 22.76 4.25 17.18
C MET A 285 22.03 5.24 18.08
N HIS A 286 21.84 6.46 17.58
CA HIS A 286 21.18 7.56 18.31
C HIS A 286 20.13 8.24 17.43
N THR A 287 19.02 8.63 18.01
CA THR A 287 18.00 9.42 17.32
C THR A 287 18.52 10.81 16.96
N LEU A 288 18.01 11.34 15.89
CA LEU A 288 18.30 12.70 15.43
C LEU A 288 17.01 13.53 15.41
N PRO A 289 17.07 14.82 15.81
CA PRO A 289 15.94 15.72 15.61
C PRO A 289 15.78 16.01 14.11
N LEU A 290 14.87 15.32 13.44
CA LEU A 290 14.65 15.39 12.01
C LEU A 290 13.24 15.89 11.68
N TYR A 291 13.09 16.57 10.56
CA TYR A 291 11.78 16.69 9.92
C TYR A 291 11.54 15.42 9.11
N TYR A 292 10.98 14.40 9.78
CA TYR A 292 10.91 13.06 9.21
C TYR A 292 9.52 12.75 8.66
N CYS A 293 9.49 12.40 7.38
CA CYS A 293 8.27 12.06 6.64
C CYS A 293 8.26 10.59 6.28
N CYS A 294 7.17 9.91 6.61
CA CYS A 294 6.85 8.57 6.12
C CYS A 294 5.88 8.67 4.94
N MET A 295 6.09 7.89 3.88
CA MET A 295 5.15 7.86 2.75
C MET A 295 3.74 7.45 3.21
N THR A 296 3.65 6.47 4.10
CA THR A 296 2.41 5.98 4.74
C THR A 296 2.66 5.78 6.24
N PRO A 297 1.64 5.56 7.08
CA PRO A 297 1.86 5.26 8.50
C PRO A 297 2.62 3.94 8.67
N TYR A 298 3.80 3.99 9.30
CA TYR A 298 4.61 2.79 9.53
C TYR A 298 4.20 2.08 10.82
N ASP A 299 3.96 2.82 11.90
CA ASP A 299 3.44 2.30 13.15
C ASP A 299 2.56 3.35 13.84
N ALA A 300 1.43 2.93 14.41
CA ALA A 300 0.53 3.83 15.13
C ALA A 300 1.12 4.38 16.44
N LYS A 301 2.23 3.80 16.91
CA LYS A 301 2.93 4.23 18.15
C LYS A 301 4.05 5.23 17.88
N PHE A 302 4.40 5.48 16.62
CA PHE A 302 5.45 6.44 16.32
C PHE A 302 4.96 7.86 16.53
N GLU A 303 5.80 8.66 17.15
CA GLU A 303 5.50 10.05 17.51
C GLU A 303 6.39 11.03 16.74
N GLY A 304 5.89 12.26 16.53
CA GLY A 304 6.66 13.33 15.92
C GLY A 304 6.96 13.16 14.43
N LEU A 305 6.26 12.26 13.73
CA LEU A 305 6.47 11.99 12.31
C LEU A 305 5.38 12.64 11.45
N HIS A 306 5.75 12.99 10.23
CA HIS A 306 4.84 13.49 9.21
C HIS A 306 4.45 12.37 8.25
N ILE A 307 3.15 12.21 7.99
CA ILE A 307 2.62 11.17 7.11
C ILE A 307 2.15 11.79 5.80
N LEU A 308 2.77 11.42 4.69
CA LEU A 308 2.45 12.01 3.38
C LEU A 308 1.11 11.51 2.84
N PHE A 309 0.84 10.21 2.98
CA PHE A 309 -0.42 9.58 2.57
C PHE A 309 -0.97 8.76 3.74
N ASP A 310 -1.82 9.39 4.51
CA ASP A 310 -2.43 8.71 5.65
C ASP A 310 -3.49 7.69 5.20
N LYS A 311 -3.73 6.70 6.06
CA LYS A 311 -4.82 5.74 5.86
C LYS A 311 -6.14 6.49 6.00
N GLU A 312 -6.90 6.50 4.94
CA GLU A 312 -8.28 6.97 5.01
C GLU A 312 -9.12 5.90 5.73
N ASN A 313 -9.72 6.26 6.85
CA ASN A 313 -10.84 5.47 7.35
C ASN A 313 -11.94 5.51 6.29
N VAL A 314 -12.37 4.33 5.87
CA VAL A 314 -13.48 4.23 4.89
C VAL A 314 -14.78 4.55 5.62
N ALA A 315 -15.05 5.86 5.78
CA ALA A 315 -16.29 6.37 6.33
C ALA A 315 -17.41 6.39 5.28
N ASP A 316 -18.63 6.66 5.73
CA ASP A 316 -19.84 6.69 4.90
C ASP A 316 -20.11 5.37 4.17
N THR A 317 -19.83 4.25 4.84
CA THR A 317 -20.19 2.93 4.31
C THR A 317 -21.70 2.74 4.31
N ILE A 318 -22.18 1.77 3.49
CA ILE A 318 -23.59 1.43 3.45
C ILE A 318 -24.13 1.06 4.84
N GLY A 319 -23.32 0.36 5.65
CA GLY A 319 -23.67 -0.02 7.03
C GLY A 319 -23.86 1.19 7.92
N GLU A 320 -22.95 2.14 7.86
CA GLU A 320 -23.03 3.40 8.59
C GLU A 320 -24.22 4.27 8.13
N TYR A 321 -24.44 4.35 6.82
CA TYR A 321 -25.57 5.09 6.27
C TYR A 321 -26.92 4.53 6.74
N VAL A 322 -27.09 3.19 6.69
CA VAL A 322 -28.32 2.51 7.14
C VAL A 322 -28.56 2.76 8.63
N ALA A 323 -27.52 2.65 9.48
CA ALA A 323 -27.59 2.95 10.90
C ALA A 323 -28.00 4.40 11.17
N ARG A 324 -27.38 5.38 10.49
CA ARG A 324 -27.77 6.80 10.62
C ARG A 324 -29.21 7.10 10.25
N GLN A 325 -29.84 6.27 9.40
CA GLN A 325 -31.27 6.38 9.08
C GLN A 325 -32.18 5.70 10.12
N GLY A 326 -31.63 5.11 11.19
CA GLY A 326 -32.38 4.35 12.18
C GLY A 326 -33.01 3.07 11.62
N LEU A 327 -32.42 2.51 10.57
CA LEU A 327 -32.90 1.29 9.91
C LEU A 327 -32.11 0.07 10.41
N SER A 328 -32.80 -1.08 10.49
CA SER A 328 -32.15 -2.34 10.83
C SER A 328 -31.51 -2.99 9.60
N GLN A 329 -30.40 -3.67 9.82
CA GLN A 329 -29.64 -4.36 8.78
C GLN A 329 -29.16 -5.73 9.25
N LEU A 330 -29.08 -6.68 8.31
CA LEU A 330 -28.60 -8.03 8.57
C LEU A 330 -27.39 -8.33 7.65
N ARG A 331 -26.34 -8.92 8.23
CA ARG A 331 -25.21 -9.54 7.52
C ARG A 331 -25.30 -11.04 7.66
N ILE A 332 -25.20 -11.76 6.55
CA ILE A 332 -25.24 -13.24 6.57
C ILE A 332 -24.25 -13.81 5.56
N ALA A 333 -23.43 -14.72 5.99
CA ALA A 333 -22.55 -15.52 5.15
C ALA A 333 -22.07 -16.77 5.89
N GLU A 334 -21.45 -17.68 5.16
CA GLU A 334 -20.68 -18.76 5.78
C GLU A 334 -19.26 -18.27 6.19
N THR A 335 -18.53 -19.08 6.97
CA THR A 335 -17.25 -18.68 7.61
C THR A 335 -16.25 -18.08 6.62
N GLU A 336 -16.08 -18.66 5.43
CA GLU A 336 -15.16 -18.19 4.40
C GLU A 336 -15.47 -16.78 3.88
N LYS A 337 -16.71 -16.37 3.96
CA LYS A 337 -17.21 -15.07 3.46
C LYS A 337 -17.68 -14.12 4.57
N TYR A 338 -17.59 -14.54 5.84
CA TYR A 338 -18.10 -13.74 6.95
C TYR A 338 -17.36 -12.39 7.10
N ALA A 339 -16.05 -12.41 7.06
CA ALA A 339 -15.25 -11.17 7.11
C ALA A 339 -15.57 -10.22 5.95
N HIS A 340 -15.94 -10.76 4.79
CA HIS A 340 -16.27 -9.95 3.62
C HIS A 340 -17.56 -9.15 3.82
N VAL A 341 -18.60 -9.77 4.38
CA VAL A 341 -19.90 -9.11 4.64
C VAL A 341 -19.90 -8.25 5.92
N THR A 342 -18.89 -8.39 6.77
CA THR A 342 -18.73 -7.62 8.02
C THR A 342 -17.58 -6.64 7.90
N PHE A 343 -16.35 -7.03 8.24
CA PHE A 343 -15.17 -6.17 8.29
C PHE A 343 -14.95 -5.37 7.01
N PHE A 344 -14.83 -6.04 5.85
CA PHE A 344 -14.52 -5.35 4.60
C PHE A 344 -15.69 -4.47 4.12
N LEU A 345 -16.91 -4.96 4.20
CA LEU A 345 -18.10 -4.18 3.80
C LEU A 345 -18.32 -2.97 4.72
N ASN A 346 -17.91 -3.06 6.00
CA ASN A 346 -17.99 -1.98 6.97
C ASN A 346 -16.75 -1.05 6.93
N GLY A 347 -15.94 -1.13 5.87
CA GLY A 347 -14.82 -0.20 5.68
C GLY A 347 -13.59 -0.48 6.54
N GLY A 348 -13.41 -1.73 7.00
CA GLY A 348 -12.34 -2.12 7.90
C GLY A 348 -12.71 -2.02 9.39
N ARG A 349 -14.00 -1.93 9.70
CA ARG A 349 -14.53 -1.87 11.06
C ARG A 349 -15.02 -3.23 11.53
N GLU A 350 -14.54 -3.69 12.69
CA GLU A 350 -14.98 -4.96 13.30
C GLU A 350 -16.30 -4.83 14.06
N GLU A 351 -16.52 -3.69 14.74
CA GLU A 351 -17.69 -3.47 15.57
C GLU A 351 -18.95 -3.30 14.71
N GLU A 352 -20.05 -3.82 15.21
CA GLU A 352 -21.37 -3.67 14.62
C GLU A 352 -21.82 -2.22 14.63
N PHE A 353 -22.56 -1.82 13.61
CA PHE A 353 -23.32 -0.57 13.62
C PHE A 353 -24.60 -0.73 14.42
N GLU A 354 -25.17 0.37 14.88
CA GLU A 354 -26.49 0.36 15.53
C GLU A 354 -27.53 -0.25 14.57
N GLY A 355 -28.27 -1.24 15.06
CA GLY A 355 -29.26 -1.97 14.26
C GLY A 355 -28.69 -3.00 13.28
N GLU A 356 -27.39 -3.35 13.41
CA GLU A 356 -26.74 -4.41 12.62
C GLU A 356 -26.84 -5.75 13.37
N ASP A 357 -27.48 -6.73 12.75
CA ASP A 357 -27.48 -8.13 13.16
C ASP A 357 -26.55 -8.96 12.26
N ARG A 358 -25.94 -10.00 12.80
CA ARG A 358 -25.03 -10.89 12.07
C ARG A 358 -25.43 -12.36 12.21
N ILE A 359 -25.44 -13.08 11.10
CA ILE A 359 -25.65 -14.55 11.08
C ILE A 359 -24.43 -15.19 10.42
N LEU A 360 -23.70 -15.96 11.22
CA LEU A 360 -22.61 -16.80 10.74
C LEU A 360 -23.11 -18.24 10.55
N VAL A 361 -22.81 -18.81 9.40
CA VAL A 361 -22.99 -20.23 9.09
C VAL A 361 -21.60 -20.88 9.00
N ALA A 362 -21.42 -22.03 9.61
CA ALA A 362 -20.13 -22.73 9.55
C ALA A 362 -19.88 -23.25 8.13
N SER A 363 -18.74 -22.98 7.55
CA SER A 363 -18.30 -23.64 6.31
C SER A 363 -18.02 -25.12 6.55
N PRO A 364 -18.19 -26.01 5.55
CA PRO A 364 -17.94 -27.43 5.70
C PRO A 364 -16.46 -27.72 6.00
N LYS A 365 -16.21 -28.67 6.91
CA LYS A 365 -14.85 -29.07 7.32
C LYS A 365 -14.27 -30.12 6.37
N VAL A 366 -14.06 -29.73 5.11
CA VAL A 366 -13.42 -30.55 4.08
C VAL A 366 -12.02 -30.03 3.77
N ALA A 367 -11.16 -30.87 3.19
CA ALA A 367 -9.79 -30.47 2.87
C ALA A 367 -9.75 -29.42 1.76
N THR A 368 -10.63 -29.57 0.77
CA THR A 368 -10.82 -28.63 -0.36
C THR A 368 -12.29 -28.61 -0.73
N TYR A 369 -12.81 -27.48 -1.21
CA TYR A 369 -14.26 -27.32 -1.44
C TYR A 369 -14.78 -27.99 -2.72
N ASP A 370 -13.92 -28.51 -3.58
CA ASP A 370 -14.32 -29.42 -4.66
C ASP A 370 -14.93 -30.75 -4.14
N LEU A 371 -14.66 -31.11 -2.89
CA LEU A 371 -15.28 -32.25 -2.21
C LEU A 371 -16.71 -31.99 -1.74
N GLN A 372 -17.08 -30.71 -1.59
CA GLN A 372 -18.42 -30.25 -1.24
C GLN A 372 -18.66 -28.88 -1.88
N PRO A 373 -18.85 -28.81 -3.21
CA PRO A 373 -18.87 -27.54 -3.95
C PRO A 373 -20.04 -26.63 -3.60
N GLU A 374 -21.18 -27.18 -3.13
CA GLU A 374 -22.31 -26.41 -2.61
C GLU A 374 -22.00 -25.70 -1.30
N MET A 375 -20.91 -26.09 -0.63
CA MET A 375 -20.48 -25.56 0.65
C MET A 375 -21.65 -25.48 1.66
N SER A 376 -21.95 -24.31 2.24
CA SER A 376 -23.07 -24.10 3.17
C SER A 376 -24.23 -23.28 2.55
N ALA A 377 -24.31 -23.18 1.22
CA ALA A 377 -25.27 -22.32 0.54
C ALA A 377 -26.73 -22.60 0.92
N TYR A 378 -27.11 -23.88 1.07
CA TYR A 378 -28.48 -24.25 1.46
C TYR A 378 -28.82 -23.77 2.88
N GLU A 379 -27.92 -23.97 3.85
CA GLU A 379 -28.14 -23.51 5.22
C GLU A 379 -28.19 -21.98 5.30
N VAL A 380 -27.32 -21.31 4.56
CA VAL A 380 -27.33 -19.84 4.45
C VAL A 380 -28.67 -19.36 3.88
N ALA A 381 -29.16 -20.00 2.82
CA ALA A 381 -30.43 -19.65 2.20
C ALA A 381 -31.62 -19.85 3.16
N ASP A 382 -31.66 -20.98 3.88
CA ASP A 382 -32.74 -21.28 4.83
C ASP A 382 -32.76 -20.26 5.99
N LYS A 383 -31.59 -19.93 6.55
CA LYS A 383 -31.47 -18.92 7.60
C LYS A 383 -31.85 -17.51 7.09
N LEU A 384 -31.47 -17.20 5.85
CA LEU A 384 -31.87 -15.94 5.20
C LEU A 384 -33.40 -15.83 5.10
N VAL A 385 -34.06 -16.86 4.54
CA VAL A 385 -35.53 -16.88 4.40
C VAL A 385 -36.18 -16.68 5.76
N GLY A 386 -35.77 -17.43 6.79
CA GLY A 386 -36.29 -17.27 8.15
C GLY A 386 -36.02 -15.89 8.76
N ALA A 387 -34.91 -15.22 8.39
CA ALA A 387 -34.61 -13.88 8.84
C ALA A 387 -35.43 -12.80 8.12
N LEU A 388 -35.82 -13.02 6.86
CA LEU A 388 -36.62 -12.08 6.10
C LEU A 388 -38.06 -11.93 6.67
N ASP A 389 -38.55 -12.87 7.47
CA ASP A 389 -39.82 -12.73 8.19
C ASP A 389 -39.74 -11.76 9.38
N ARG A 390 -38.54 -11.39 9.82
CA ARG A 390 -38.29 -10.40 10.89
C ARG A 390 -38.39 -8.97 10.33
N PRO A 391 -38.51 -7.94 11.19
CA PRO A 391 -38.52 -6.54 10.75
C PRO A 391 -37.09 -6.04 10.42
N VAL A 392 -36.47 -6.58 9.36
CA VAL A 392 -35.19 -6.16 8.81
C VAL A 392 -35.45 -5.26 7.60
N SER A 393 -34.81 -4.10 7.55
CA SER A 393 -34.95 -3.14 6.45
C SER A 393 -34.00 -3.40 5.30
N TYR A 394 -32.80 -3.86 5.61
CA TYR A 394 -31.72 -4.17 4.65
C TYR A 394 -31.02 -5.47 5.02
N THR A 395 -30.78 -6.31 4.04
CA THR A 395 -30.06 -7.58 4.23
C THR A 395 -28.94 -7.70 3.21
N HIS A 396 -27.76 -8.10 3.67
CA HIS A 396 -26.60 -8.38 2.83
C HIS A 396 -26.21 -9.86 2.95
N LEU A 397 -26.14 -10.52 1.82
CA LEU A 397 -25.73 -11.92 1.69
C LEU A 397 -24.56 -12.04 0.71
N THR A 398 -23.56 -12.81 1.05
CA THR A 398 -22.54 -13.32 0.10
C THR A 398 -22.52 -14.82 0.13
N LEU A 399 -22.58 -15.42 -1.05
CA LEU A 399 -22.46 -16.86 -1.32
C LEU A 399 -21.20 -17.12 -2.12
#